data_ae1be73341e686f2384bc833a319244e
#
_entry.id   ae1be73341e686f2384bc833a319244e
#
_cell.length_a   1.000
_cell.length_b   1.000
_cell.length_c   1.000
_cell.angle_alpha   90.00
_cell.angle_beta   90.00
_cell.angle_gamma   90.00
#
_symmetry.space_group_name_H-M   'P 1'
#
loop_
_entity.id
_entity.type
_entity.pdbx_description
1 polymer ?
#
loop_
_entity_poly.entity_id
_entity_poly.type
_entity_poly.pdbx_seq_one_letter_code
_entity_poly.pdbx_strand_id
1 'polypeptide(L)'
;MNFTQDWFSHNIPNFEFCMNALQSKQDFLEIGSFEGRASCWLLQNGLDPDGRLLCIDTFQGSEEHANMNLDGLFVRFQQNIEEATQADQVVEFYRTTSYEGLARAISSEYRYDFIYVDGSHTAPDVMTDACMAF
;
A
#
# COMPACT_ATOMS: atom_id res chain seq x y z
N MET A 1 -15.49 -3.81 5.68
CA MET A 1 -14.15 -4.33 5.26
C MET A 1 -14.05 -5.81 5.57
N ASN A 2 -13.50 -6.61 4.66
CA ASN A 2 -13.37 -8.06 4.78
C ASN A 2 -11.90 -8.47 4.53
N PHE A 3 -11.23 -8.99 5.57
CA PHE A 3 -9.85 -9.44 5.52
C PHE A 3 -9.77 -10.90 5.95
N THR A 4 -9.06 -11.73 5.16
CA THR A 4 -8.85 -13.15 5.47
C THR A 4 -7.60 -13.39 6.31
N GLN A 5 -6.66 -12.41 6.31
CA GLN A 5 -5.39 -12.47 7.04
C GLN A 5 -5.13 -11.18 7.82
N ASP A 6 -4.38 -11.31 8.90
CA ASP A 6 -3.91 -10.18 9.68
C ASP A 6 -2.39 -10.20 9.83
N TRP A 7 -1.71 -9.67 8.83
CA TRP A 7 -0.24 -9.49 8.86
C TRP A 7 0.17 -8.06 9.22
N PHE A 8 -0.80 -7.18 9.43
CA PHE A 8 -0.57 -5.74 9.63
C PHE A 8 -0.74 -5.26 11.07
N SER A 9 -1.71 -5.78 11.84
CA SER A 9 -2.10 -5.16 13.12
C SER A 9 -0.96 -5.04 14.13
N HIS A 10 0.05 -5.92 14.08
CA HIS A 10 1.23 -5.83 14.92
C HIS A 10 2.13 -4.63 14.59
N ASN A 11 2.01 -4.06 13.38
CA ASN A 11 2.75 -2.88 12.93
C ASN A 11 2.08 -1.54 13.29
N ILE A 12 0.85 -1.54 13.77
CA ILE A 12 0.10 -0.30 14.09
C ILE A 12 0.91 0.65 14.97
N PRO A 13 1.56 0.22 16.07
CA PRO A 13 2.34 1.15 16.90
C PRO A 13 3.48 1.86 16.14
N ASN A 14 4.11 1.15 15.17
CA ASN A 14 5.15 1.73 14.33
C ASN A 14 4.57 2.76 13.35
N PHE A 15 3.41 2.46 12.77
CA PHE A 15 2.70 3.37 11.89
C PHE A 15 2.25 4.63 12.64
N GLU A 16 1.68 4.50 13.83
CA GLU A 16 1.32 5.64 14.70
C GLU A 16 2.54 6.51 15.00
N PHE A 17 3.68 5.89 15.32
CA PHE A 17 4.93 6.62 15.55
C PHE A 17 5.36 7.40 14.30
N CYS A 18 5.34 6.77 13.12
CA CYS A 18 5.66 7.43 11.85
C CYS A 18 4.70 8.57 11.55
N MET A 19 3.39 8.35 11.67
CA MET A 19 2.38 9.38 11.41
C MET A 19 2.53 10.60 12.33
N ASN A 20 2.92 10.39 13.59
CA ASN A 20 3.17 11.48 14.52
C ASN A 20 4.46 12.28 14.20
N ALA A 21 5.41 11.67 13.50
CA ALA A 21 6.66 12.32 13.10
C ALA A 21 6.56 13.10 11.78
N LEU A 22 5.58 12.80 10.93
CA LEU A 22 5.40 13.45 9.65
C LEU A 22 4.87 14.88 9.80
N GLN A 23 5.42 15.80 8.98
CA GLN A 23 4.96 17.18 8.88
C GLN A 23 3.84 17.35 7.85
N SER A 24 3.81 16.49 6.84
CA SER A 24 2.79 16.42 5.77
C SER A 24 2.30 14.99 5.67
N LYS A 25 1.02 14.79 5.35
CA LYS A 25 0.37 13.49 5.18
C LYS A 25 -0.51 13.48 3.94
N GLN A 26 -0.04 14.16 2.89
CA GLN A 26 -0.81 14.38 1.66
C GLN A 26 -0.61 13.27 0.64
N ASP A 27 0.60 12.74 0.51
CA ASP A 27 0.93 11.79 -0.54
C ASP A 27 1.62 10.56 0.04
N PHE A 28 0.93 9.41 0.01
CA PHE A 28 1.44 8.13 0.48
C PHE A 28 1.58 7.13 -0.66
N LEU A 29 2.58 6.26 -0.56
CA LEU A 29 2.83 5.15 -1.48
C LEU A 29 2.91 3.84 -0.69
N GLU A 30 2.20 2.82 -1.16
CA GLU A 30 2.26 1.45 -0.65
C GLU A 30 2.65 0.48 -1.75
N ILE A 31 3.64 -0.37 -1.47
CA ILE A 31 4.09 -1.45 -2.35
C ILE A 31 3.78 -2.78 -1.67
N GLY A 32 2.89 -3.58 -2.27
CA GLY A 32 2.36 -4.79 -1.67
C GLY A 32 1.13 -4.50 -0.80
N SER A 33 -0.02 -4.39 -1.43
CA SER A 33 -1.26 -4.01 -0.72
C SER A 33 -2.12 -5.21 -0.32
N PHE A 34 -2.00 -6.34 -1.01
CA PHE A 34 -2.78 -7.56 -0.77
C PHE A 34 -4.29 -7.28 -0.69
N GLU A 35 -4.94 -7.51 0.46
CA GLU A 35 -6.36 -7.20 0.70
C GLU A 35 -6.60 -5.73 1.12
N GLY A 36 -5.55 -4.91 1.22
CA GLY A 36 -5.62 -3.50 1.58
C GLY A 36 -5.74 -3.23 3.08
N ARG A 37 -5.32 -4.12 3.97
CA ARG A 37 -5.45 -3.90 5.42
C ARG A 37 -4.62 -2.69 5.88
N ALA A 38 -3.37 -2.58 5.46
CA ALA A 38 -2.52 -1.43 5.75
C ALA A 38 -3.04 -0.18 5.03
N SER A 39 -3.41 -0.29 3.75
CA SER A 39 -4.04 0.79 2.99
C SER A 39 -5.25 1.38 3.71
N CYS A 40 -6.17 0.53 4.18
CA CYS A 40 -7.37 0.97 4.91
C CYS A 40 -7.02 1.69 6.22
N TRP A 41 -6.02 1.19 6.94
CA TRP A 41 -5.56 1.85 8.17
C TRP A 41 -4.97 3.23 7.85
N LEU A 42 -4.15 3.34 6.80
CA LEU A 42 -3.56 4.61 6.35
C LEU A 42 -4.63 5.62 5.98
N LEU A 43 -5.67 5.20 5.23
CA LEU A 43 -6.80 6.06 4.86
C LEU A 43 -7.57 6.59 6.07
N GLN A 44 -7.77 5.73 7.09
CA GLN A 44 -8.59 6.08 8.24
C GLN A 44 -7.84 6.81 9.36
N ASN A 45 -6.51 6.62 9.48
CA ASN A 45 -5.74 7.08 10.64
C ASN A 45 -4.47 7.88 10.28
N GLY A 46 -3.98 7.77 9.04
CA GLY A 46 -2.71 8.36 8.65
C GLY A 46 -2.83 9.53 7.69
N LEU A 47 -3.49 9.30 6.58
CA LEU A 47 -3.59 10.25 5.48
C LEU A 47 -4.51 11.43 5.83
N ASP A 48 -4.16 12.63 5.36
CA ASP A 48 -5.02 13.80 5.50
C ASP A 48 -6.35 13.62 4.74
N PRO A 49 -7.41 14.37 5.11
CA PRO A 49 -8.76 14.19 4.54
C PRO A 49 -8.84 14.41 3.02
N ASP A 50 -7.91 15.16 2.44
CA ASP A 50 -7.79 15.45 1.01
C ASP A 50 -6.51 14.85 0.39
N GLY A 51 -5.90 13.90 1.10
CA GLY A 51 -4.65 13.27 0.70
C GLY A 51 -4.84 12.18 -0.36
N ARG A 52 -3.72 11.71 -0.88
CA ARG A 52 -3.66 10.70 -1.94
C ARG A 52 -2.83 9.48 -1.51
N LEU A 53 -3.36 8.29 -1.76
CA LEU A 53 -2.68 7.02 -1.59
C LEU A 53 -2.50 6.34 -2.96
N LEU A 54 -1.26 6.02 -3.33
CA LEU A 54 -0.95 5.14 -4.44
C LEU A 54 -0.62 3.74 -3.92
N CYS A 55 -1.33 2.73 -4.39
CA CYS A 55 -1.08 1.31 -4.10
C CYS A 55 -0.50 0.61 -5.33
N ILE A 56 0.58 -0.14 -5.15
CA ILE A 56 1.21 -0.95 -6.22
C ILE A 56 1.20 -2.41 -5.77
N ASP A 57 0.50 -3.27 -6.52
CA ASP A 57 0.44 -4.71 -6.27
C ASP A 57 0.05 -5.45 -7.54
N THR A 58 0.54 -6.66 -7.73
CA THR A 58 0.10 -7.54 -8.81
C THR A 58 -1.28 -8.13 -8.57
N PHE A 59 -1.69 -8.23 -7.29
CA PHE A 59 -2.86 -8.96 -6.81
C PHE A 59 -2.90 -10.43 -7.27
N GLN A 60 -1.71 -11.01 -7.45
CA GLN A 60 -1.53 -12.42 -7.82
C GLN A 60 -0.89 -13.23 -6.68
N GLY A 61 -0.52 -12.54 -5.58
CA GLY A 61 0.25 -13.11 -4.50
C GLY A 61 1.74 -13.28 -4.85
N SER A 62 2.50 -13.74 -3.88
CA SER A 62 3.91 -14.12 -4.00
C SER A 62 4.06 -15.63 -3.81
N GLU A 63 5.29 -16.15 -3.90
CA GLU A 63 5.59 -17.57 -3.64
C GLU A 63 5.11 -18.01 -2.25
N GLU A 64 5.10 -17.12 -1.27
CA GLU A 64 4.63 -17.36 0.09
C GLU A 64 3.11 -17.63 0.15
N HIS A 65 2.37 -17.17 -0.86
CA HIS A 65 0.92 -17.34 -0.97
C HIS A 65 0.51 -18.56 -1.81
N ALA A 66 1.45 -19.41 -2.24
CA ALA A 66 1.21 -20.53 -3.17
C ALA A 66 0.11 -21.50 -2.70
N ASN A 67 -0.15 -21.59 -1.39
CA ASN A 67 -1.18 -22.44 -0.79
C ASN A 67 -2.47 -21.69 -0.42
N MET A 68 -2.60 -20.42 -0.80
CA MET A 68 -3.76 -19.59 -0.44
C MET A 68 -4.72 -19.47 -1.62
N ASN A 69 -6.01 -19.42 -1.31
CA ASN A 69 -7.00 -19.06 -2.31
C ASN A 69 -6.97 -17.53 -2.54
N LEU A 70 -6.40 -17.12 -3.67
CA LEU A 70 -6.31 -15.73 -4.08
C LEU A 70 -7.47 -15.30 -4.99
N ASP A 71 -8.46 -16.18 -5.21
CA ASP A 71 -9.63 -15.84 -6.00
C ASP A 71 -10.35 -14.64 -5.39
N GLY A 72 -10.61 -13.63 -6.24
CA GLY A 72 -11.26 -12.41 -5.81
C GLY A 72 -10.41 -11.46 -4.93
N LEU A 73 -9.09 -11.69 -4.79
CA LEU A 73 -8.19 -10.83 -4.01
C LEU A 73 -8.34 -9.35 -4.40
N PHE A 74 -8.23 -9.04 -5.69
CA PHE A 74 -8.35 -7.67 -6.17
C PHE A 74 -9.73 -7.08 -5.92
N VAL A 75 -10.79 -7.87 -6.06
CA VAL A 75 -12.16 -7.42 -5.76
C VAL A 75 -12.31 -7.11 -4.27
N ARG A 76 -11.76 -7.95 -3.40
CA ARG A 76 -11.74 -7.69 -1.94
C ARG A 76 -10.99 -6.42 -1.60
N PHE A 77 -9.80 -6.24 -2.20
CA PHE A 77 -9.03 -5.01 -2.06
C PHE A 77 -9.88 -3.78 -2.43
N GLN A 78 -10.49 -3.77 -3.62
CA GLN A 78 -11.31 -2.65 -4.08
C GLN A 78 -12.47 -2.35 -3.12
N GLN A 79 -13.19 -3.38 -2.67
CA GLN A 79 -14.30 -3.22 -1.72
C GLN A 79 -13.82 -2.66 -0.37
N ASN A 80 -12.69 -3.14 0.15
CA ASN A 80 -12.12 -2.64 1.39
C ASN A 80 -11.69 -1.18 1.27
N ILE A 81 -11.03 -0.82 0.16
CA ILE A 81 -10.62 0.57 -0.12
C ILE A 81 -11.83 1.48 -0.24
N GLU A 82 -12.86 1.10 -1.00
CA GLU A 82 -14.08 1.89 -1.15
C GLU A 82 -14.74 2.17 0.21
N GLU A 83 -14.80 1.16 1.08
CA GLU A 83 -15.36 1.30 2.43
C GLU A 83 -14.50 2.17 3.35
N ALA A 84 -13.17 2.17 3.18
CA ALA A 84 -12.23 2.87 4.05
C ALA A 84 -11.98 4.33 3.64
N THR A 85 -12.12 4.65 2.35
CA THR A 85 -11.82 5.97 1.77
C THR A 85 -12.77 7.03 2.34
N GLN A 86 -12.20 8.14 2.81
CA GLN A 86 -12.95 9.31 3.27
C GLN A 86 -13.27 10.25 2.08
N ALA A 87 -14.22 11.18 2.27
CA ALA A 87 -14.90 11.90 1.19
C ALA A 87 -14.02 12.56 0.13
N ASP A 88 -12.89 13.17 0.53
CA ASP A 88 -12.03 13.93 -0.37
C ASP A 88 -10.70 13.23 -0.67
N GLN A 89 -10.47 12.05 -0.09
CA GLN A 89 -9.26 11.27 -0.34
C GLN A 89 -9.28 10.65 -1.74
N VAL A 90 -8.11 10.58 -2.37
CA VAL A 90 -7.92 9.96 -3.68
C VAL A 90 -7.08 8.69 -3.53
N VAL A 91 -7.60 7.56 -4.01
CA VAL A 91 -6.84 6.31 -4.06
C VAL A 91 -6.61 5.92 -5.51
N GLU A 92 -5.34 5.79 -5.87
CA GLU A 92 -4.90 5.23 -7.14
C GLU A 92 -4.28 3.86 -6.90
N PHE A 93 -4.40 2.97 -7.87
CA PHE A 93 -3.70 1.68 -7.79
C PHE A 93 -3.14 1.27 -9.15
N TYR A 94 -1.93 0.70 -9.11
CA TYR A 94 -1.29 0.11 -10.28
C TYR A 94 -1.25 -1.40 -10.08
N ARG A 95 -2.05 -2.11 -10.88
CA ARG A 95 -2.07 -3.57 -10.87
C ARG A 95 -0.92 -4.12 -11.72
N THR A 96 0.29 -4.08 -11.16
CA THR A 96 1.53 -4.44 -11.85
C THR A 96 2.62 -4.82 -10.85
N THR A 97 3.79 -5.20 -11.34
CA THR A 97 4.96 -5.43 -10.50
C THR A 97 5.41 -4.14 -9.82
N SER A 98 6.10 -4.24 -8.69
CA SER A 98 6.67 -3.09 -7.99
C SER A 98 7.60 -2.29 -8.90
N TYR A 99 8.46 -2.98 -9.67
CA TYR A 99 9.40 -2.35 -10.60
C TYR A 99 8.68 -1.47 -11.65
N GLU A 100 7.68 -2.00 -12.32
CA GLU A 100 6.92 -1.26 -13.34
C GLU A 100 6.10 -0.12 -12.72
N GLY A 101 5.47 -0.39 -11.57
CA GLY A 101 4.68 0.61 -10.85
C GLY A 101 5.53 1.76 -10.34
N LEU A 102 6.71 1.48 -9.78
CA LEU A 102 7.66 2.51 -9.33
C LEU A 102 8.24 3.30 -10.50
N ALA A 103 8.61 2.65 -11.60
CA ALA A 103 9.07 3.36 -12.80
C ALA A 103 8.01 4.36 -13.31
N ARG A 104 6.73 3.97 -13.26
CA ARG A 104 5.61 4.86 -13.59
C ARG A 104 5.46 5.99 -12.58
N ALA A 105 5.55 5.70 -11.29
CA ALA A 105 5.45 6.69 -10.21
C ALA A 105 6.58 7.74 -10.29
N ILE A 106 7.82 7.31 -10.55
CA ILE A 106 8.97 8.21 -10.79
C ILE A 106 8.70 9.17 -11.96
N SER A 107 8.10 8.66 -13.03
CA SER A 107 7.79 9.48 -14.23
C SER A 107 6.69 10.52 -13.97
N SER A 108 5.90 10.37 -12.93
CA SER A 108 4.82 11.33 -12.57
C SER A 108 5.31 12.55 -11.80
N GLU A 109 6.59 12.59 -11.41
CA GLU A 109 7.21 13.66 -10.61
C GLU A 109 6.59 13.88 -9.22
N TYR A 110 5.72 12.98 -8.75
CA TYR A 110 5.17 13.06 -7.40
C TYR A 110 6.25 12.78 -6.35
N ARG A 111 6.08 13.42 -5.20
CA ARG A 111 6.86 13.18 -3.99
C ARG A 111 5.94 12.58 -2.94
N TYR A 112 6.43 11.60 -2.20
CA TYR A 112 5.63 10.93 -1.17
C TYR A 112 6.14 11.33 0.21
N ASP A 113 5.20 11.65 1.10
CA ASP A 113 5.49 11.95 2.51
C ASP A 113 5.77 10.67 3.32
N PHE A 114 5.16 9.56 2.89
CA PHE A 114 5.32 8.24 3.50
C PHE A 114 5.31 7.13 2.44
N ILE A 115 6.25 6.21 2.56
CA ILE A 115 6.36 5.05 1.68
C ILE A 115 6.42 3.78 2.52
N TYR A 116 5.49 2.86 2.28
CA TYR A 116 5.46 1.54 2.89
C TYR A 116 5.80 0.47 1.85
N VAL A 117 6.85 -0.30 2.13
CA VAL A 117 7.32 -1.38 1.25
C VAL A 117 7.07 -2.72 1.93
N ASP A 118 6.09 -3.47 1.44
CA ASP A 118 5.67 -4.78 1.96
C ASP A 118 5.27 -5.72 0.81
N GLY A 119 6.00 -5.66 -0.29
CA GLY A 119 5.74 -6.46 -1.49
C GLY A 119 6.36 -7.85 -1.42
N SER A 120 7.40 -8.08 -2.20
CA SER A 120 8.19 -9.32 -2.14
C SER A 120 9.09 -9.33 -0.92
N HIS A 121 9.29 -10.51 -0.32
CA HIS A 121 10.23 -10.69 0.80
C HIS A 121 11.59 -11.26 0.35
N THR A 122 11.84 -11.35 -0.95
CA THR A 122 13.19 -11.71 -1.44
C THR A 122 14.12 -10.50 -1.34
N ALA A 123 15.36 -10.72 -0.90
CA ALA A 123 16.30 -9.63 -0.67
C ALA A 123 16.56 -8.75 -1.92
N PRO A 124 16.69 -9.30 -3.15
CA PRO A 124 16.84 -8.47 -4.36
C PRO A 124 15.64 -7.55 -4.61
N ASP A 125 14.42 -8.06 -4.43
CA ASP A 125 13.20 -7.29 -4.68
C ASP A 125 13.05 -6.17 -3.66
N VAL A 126 13.20 -6.49 -2.35
CA VAL A 126 13.13 -5.49 -1.27
C VAL A 126 14.16 -4.38 -1.48
N MET A 127 15.41 -4.73 -1.88
CA MET A 127 16.43 -3.74 -2.16
C MET A 127 16.08 -2.89 -3.37
N THR A 128 15.56 -3.50 -4.44
CA THR A 128 15.13 -2.77 -5.64
C THR A 128 13.99 -1.81 -5.31
N ASP A 129 12.97 -2.28 -4.62
CA ASP A 129 11.81 -1.48 -4.22
C ASP A 129 12.23 -0.29 -3.34
N ALA A 130 13.08 -0.53 -2.35
CA ALA A 130 13.57 0.53 -1.47
C ALA A 130 14.42 1.57 -2.21
N CYS A 131 15.32 1.14 -3.11
CA CYS A 131 16.16 2.04 -3.89
C CYS A 131 15.34 2.86 -4.91
N MET A 132 14.34 2.27 -5.55
CA MET A 132 13.51 2.97 -6.52
C MET A 132 12.49 3.91 -5.85
N ALA A 133 12.03 3.57 -4.64
CA ALA A 133 11.09 4.37 -3.88
C ALA A 133 11.74 5.61 -3.23
N PHE A 134 13.05 5.56 -2.95
CA PHE A 134 13.83 6.67 -2.37
C PHE A 134 14.13 7.75 -3.40
#